data_80664c5657b46439465b8cf2303c2548
#
_entry.id   80664c5657b46439465b8cf2303c2548
#
_cell.length_a   1.000
_cell.length_b   1.000
_cell.length_c   1.000
_cell.angle_alpha   90.00
_cell.angle_beta   90.00
_cell.angle_gamma   90.00
#
_symmetry.space_group_name_H-M   'P 1'
#
loop_
_entity.id
_entity.type
_entity.pdbx_description
1 polymer ?
#
loop_
_entity_poly.entity_id
_entity_poly.type
_entity_poly.pdbx_seq_one_letter_code
_entity_poly.pdbx_strand_id
1 'polypeptide(L)'
;MAKTAKHREMDMLHGGLSGRLILFALPLAFSSILQQLFNSADVAVVGRFAGDAALAAVGSCVALVGIFVNLIVGLSVGPNAVLALLIGQNSRDEINRTLHTVLTFGAALGAGLMLVGWLSARPILVLSGTPESVLNEALLYIFIYFLSIPFMVVYNFGAAVLRSYGDSRRPMYYLLLSGTVNVVLNLFLVIVMQLGVAGVAIATVISNVLSAVMVITHLIRRDDDFAFRFRRMRIEKEPILRILQIGIPAGIQGAIFSVSNVFIQSGINSFGENAIAGSSLALNFEYFTYDIANAFAQAAVTFTSQNFGAGDIRRCKRIFRLCLLFGIVFTEILSAVFMVWDDFFVSIYTSSSAVAVFAVSRMRHVCSLEGLTATYEVESASLRGMGRSLEPAVFTILGTVVFRLIWMATVFRLFPTYEMLMNVYPASWIFTGAALLIVYVRQMRRTARSM
;
A
#
# COMPACT_ATOMS: atom_id res chain seq x y z
N MET A 1 37.92 -19.87 10.07
CA MET A 1 37.69 -18.89 9.00
C MET A 1 36.28 -19.05 8.48
N ALA A 2 35.30 -18.45 9.11
CA ALA A 2 33.92 -18.40 8.62
C ALA A 2 33.84 -17.32 7.53
N LYS A 3 33.60 -17.71 6.28
CA LYS A 3 33.26 -16.78 5.20
C LYS A 3 31.95 -16.10 5.60
N THR A 4 32.03 -14.88 6.13
CA THR A 4 30.90 -13.99 6.27
C THR A 4 30.23 -13.90 4.91
N ALA A 5 29.01 -14.44 4.82
CA ALA A 5 28.16 -14.28 3.66
C ALA A 5 27.92 -12.77 3.50
N LYS A 6 28.67 -12.14 2.60
CA LYS A 6 28.50 -10.76 2.19
C LYS A 6 27.04 -10.64 1.76
N HIS A 7 26.20 -10.03 2.61
CA HIS A 7 24.80 -9.79 2.29
C HIS A 7 24.78 -9.05 0.96
N ARG A 8 24.14 -9.62 -0.05
CA ARG A 8 23.96 -9.02 -1.38
C ARG A 8 22.93 -7.90 -1.28
N GLU A 9 23.29 -6.83 -0.64
CA GLU A 9 22.55 -5.57 -0.71
C GLU A 9 22.71 -4.98 -2.10
N MET A 10 21.64 -4.41 -2.61
CA MET A 10 21.68 -3.81 -3.95
C MET A 10 22.34 -2.44 -3.87
N ASP A 11 23.47 -2.27 -4.55
CA ASP A 11 24.08 -0.95 -4.71
C ASP A 11 23.18 -0.07 -5.60
N MET A 12 22.61 0.99 -5.01
CA MET A 12 21.72 1.92 -5.70
C MET A 12 22.42 3.15 -6.23
N LEU A 13 23.67 3.40 -5.78
CA LEU A 13 24.43 4.59 -6.12
C LEU A 13 25.25 4.44 -7.38
N HIS A 14 25.76 3.23 -7.69
CA HIS A 14 26.68 3.01 -8.81
C HIS A 14 26.10 2.05 -9.85
N GLY A 15 26.66 2.00 -11.04
CA GLY A 15 26.33 1.05 -12.11
C GLY A 15 24.98 1.25 -12.80
N GLY A 16 24.52 0.23 -13.54
CA GLY A 16 23.30 0.29 -14.34
C GLY A 16 22.03 0.35 -13.52
N LEU A 17 21.08 1.21 -13.90
CA LEU A 17 19.83 1.42 -13.16
C LEU A 17 18.71 0.46 -13.57
N SER A 18 18.53 0.21 -14.88
CA SER A 18 17.34 -0.49 -15.39
C SER A 18 17.13 -1.87 -14.77
N GLY A 19 18.13 -2.74 -14.79
CA GLY A 19 18.02 -4.08 -14.22
C GLY A 19 17.84 -4.05 -12.69
N ARG A 20 18.48 -3.10 -12.00
CA ARG A 20 18.36 -2.96 -10.55
C ARG A 20 16.99 -2.48 -10.12
N LEU A 21 16.41 -1.52 -10.84
CA LEU A 21 15.05 -1.03 -10.57
C LEU A 21 14.03 -2.17 -10.74
N ILE A 22 14.13 -2.94 -11.83
CA ILE A 22 13.24 -4.10 -12.05
C ILE A 22 13.44 -5.15 -10.94
N LEU A 23 14.69 -5.55 -10.65
CA LEU A 23 14.99 -6.55 -9.62
C LEU A 23 14.57 -6.11 -8.20
N PHE A 24 14.48 -4.80 -7.94
CA PHE A 24 14.00 -4.26 -6.68
C PHE A 24 12.47 -4.15 -6.65
N ALA A 25 11.83 -3.74 -7.76
CA ALA A 25 10.40 -3.56 -7.85
C ALA A 25 9.62 -4.89 -7.91
N LEU A 26 10.15 -5.92 -8.60
CA LEU A 26 9.46 -7.21 -8.72
C LEU A 26 9.09 -7.86 -7.38
N PRO A 27 9.99 -7.97 -6.37
CA PRO A 27 9.59 -8.49 -5.06
C PRO A 27 8.53 -7.64 -4.36
N LEU A 28 8.51 -6.31 -4.59
CA LEU A 28 7.50 -5.42 -4.03
C LEU A 28 6.14 -5.68 -4.67
N ALA A 29 6.06 -5.73 -6.01
CA ALA A 29 4.84 -6.07 -6.73
C ALA A 29 4.29 -7.44 -6.29
N PHE A 30 5.16 -8.45 -6.22
CA PHE A 30 4.77 -9.78 -5.77
C PHE A 30 4.27 -9.79 -4.32
N SER A 31 4.88 -8.99 -3.42
CA SER A 31 4.40 -8.83 -2.04
C SER A 31 2.99 -8.27 -1.97
N SER A 32 2.69 -7.23 -2.76
CA SER A 32 1.35 -6.61 -2.79
C SER A 32 0.31 -7.57 -3.35
N ILE A 33 0.62 -8.26 -4.44
CA ILE A 33 -0.26 -9.29 -5.04
C ILE A 33 -0.52 -10.43 -4.03
N LEU A 34 0.51 -10.93 -3.35
CA LEU A 34 0.34 -11.94 -2.30
C LEU A 34 -0.56 -11.46 -1.18
N GLN A 35 -0.39 -10.22 -0.73
CA GLN A 35 -1.21 -9.62 0.31
C GLN A 35 -2.68 -9.56 -0.10
N GLN A 36 -2.96 -9.19 -1.36
CA GLN A 36 -4.32 -9.20 -1.90
C GLN A 36 -4.91 -10.62 -1.96
N LEU A 37 -4.11 -11.61 -2.38
CA LEU A 37 -4.54 -13.01 -2.40
C LEU A 37 -4.85 -13.55 -0.99
N PHE A 38 -4.04 -13.21 0.00
CA PHE A 38 -4.29 -13.62 1.40
C PHE A 38 -5.56 -12.96 1.96
N ASN A 39 -5.78 -11.67 1.70
CA ASN A 39 -7.02 -10.99 2.09
C ASN A 39 -8.25 -11.65 1.43
N SER A 40 -8.14 -12.02 0.17
CA SER A 40 -9.22 -12.71 -0.54
C SER A 40 -9.47 -14.12 0.03
N ALA A 41 -8.42 -14.83 0.42
CA ALA A 41 -8.55 -16.14 1.08
C ALA A 41 -9.24 -16.02 2.45
N ASP A 42 -8.94 -14.99 3.24
CA ASP A 42 -9.60 -14.73 4.52
C ASP A 42 -11.11 -14.56 4.35
N VAL A 43 -11.52 -13.72 3.40
CA VAL A 43 -12.94 -13.49 3.07
C VAL A 43 -13.62 -14.79 2.58
N ALA A 44 -12.93 -15.55 1.73
CA ALA A 44 -13.46 -16.82 1.20
C ALA A 44 -13.65 -17.86 2.31
N VAL A 45 -12.73 -17.97 3.26
CA VAL A 45 -12.84 -18.90 4.40
C VAL A 45 -14.01 -18.49 5.30
N VAL A 46 -14.17 -17.20 5.59
CA VAL A 46 -15.31 -16.71 6.39
C VAL A 46 -16.63 -17.01 5.69
N GLY A 47 -16.75 -16.62 4.41
CA GLY A 47 -18.01 -16.79 3.67
C GLY A 47 -18.43 -18.24 3.50
N ARG A 48 -17.46 -19.16 3.36
CA ARG A 48 -17.77 -20.58 3.11
C ARG A 48 -17.99 -21.39 4.40
N PHE A 49 -17.33 -21.04 5.48
CA PHE A 49 -17.26 -21.90 6.68
C PHE A 49 -17.80 -21.25 7.95
N ALA A 50 -17.87 -19.91 8.04
CA ALA A 50 -18.35 -19.21 9.23
C ALA A 50 -19.82 -18.70 9.10
N GLY A 51 -20.38 -18.73 7.88
CA GLY A 51 -21.76 -18.33 7.59
C GLY A 51 -21.94 -16.84 7.24
N ASP A 52 -23.16 -16.52 6.80
CA ASP A 52 -23.47 -15.19 6.24
C ASP A 52 -23.37 -14.06 7.26
N ALA A 53 -23.73 -14.29 8.51
CA ALA A 53 -23.60 -13.29 9.59
C ALA A 53 -22.15 -12.92 9.84
N ALA A 54 -21.25 -13.91 9.87
CA ALA A 54 -19.81 -13.70 10.05
C ALA A 54 -19.22 -12.96 8.83
N LEU A 55 -19.63 -13.30 7.62
CA LEU A 55 -19.21 -12.60 6.39
C LEU A 55 -19.68 -11.14 6.41
N ALA A 56 -20.91 -10.87 6.81
CA ALA A 56 -21.45 -9.52 6.93
C ALA A 56 -20.70 -8.71 8.02
N ALA A 57 -20.35 -9.35 9.15
CA ALA A 57 -19.58 -8.71 10.21
C ALA A 57 -18.18 -8.30 9.74
N VAL A 58 -17.43 -9.21 9.11
CA VAL A 58 -16.10 -8.92 8.54
C VAL A 58 -16.21 -7.87 7.45
N GLY A 59 -17.19 -7.99 6.55
CA GLY A 59 -17.46 -7.03 5.47
C GLY A 59 -17.69 -5.61 6.00
N SER A 60 -18.44 -5.45 7.10
CA SER A 60 -18.68 -4.15 7.74
C SER A 60 -17.39 -3.51 8.27
N CYS A 61 -16.36 -4.28 8.57
CA CYS A 61 -15.08 -3.80 9.10
C CYS A 61 -14.08 -3.38 8.00
N VAL A 62 -14.28 -3.77 6.75
CA VAL A 62 -13.30 -3.58 5.65
C VAL A 62 -12.88 -2.11 5.49
N ALA A 63 -13.84 -1.18 5.51
CA ALA A 63 -13.53 0.24 5.36
C ALA A 63 -12.69 0.78 6.52
N LEU A 64 -13.03 0.41 7.76
CA LEU A 64 -12.29 0.82 8.95
C LEU A 64 -10.87 0.24 8.94
N VAL A 65 -10.73 -1.06 8.68
CA VAL A 65 -9.43 -1.73 8.54
C VAL A 65 -8.60 -1.07 7.44
N GLY A 66 -9.21 -0.80 6.28
CA GLY A 66 -8.54 -0.16 5.14
C GLY A 66 -7.96 1.22 5.48
N ILE A 67 -8.67 2.04 6.27
CA ILE A 67 -8.15 3.35 6.72
C ILE A 67 -6.86 3.17 7.54
N PHE A 68 -6.85 2.25 8.52
CA PHE A 68 -5.66 2.01 9.36
C PHE A 68 -4.51 1.40 8.58
N VAL A 69 -4.78 0.41 7.72
CA VAL A 69 -3.75 -0.23 6.87
C VAL A 69 -3.09 0.79 5.94
N ASN A 70 -3.89 1.58 5.20
CA ASN A 70 -3.38 2.58 4.28
C ASN A 70 -2.62 3.71 5.00
N LEU A 71 -3.07 4.10 6.19
CA LEU A 71 -2.35 5.04 7.04
C LEU A 71 -0.96 4.49 7.43
N ILE A 72 -0.89 3.23 7.89
CA ILE A 72 0.35 2.58 8.32
C ILE A 72 1.33 2.42 7.14
N VAL A 73 0.83 1.95 6.00
CA VAL A 73 1.65 1.81 4.78
C VAL A 73 2.20 3.16 4.34
N GLY A 74 1.37 4.20 4.30
CA GLY A 74 1.80 5.55 3.96
C GLY A 74 2.80 6.13 4.96
N LEU A 75 2.59 5.93 6.27
CA LEU A 75 3.54 6.33 7.31
C LEU A 75 4.90 5.65 7.15
N SER A 76 4.95 4.40 6.68
CA SER A 76 6.18 3.63 6.47
C SER A 76 7.09 4.20 5.36
N VAL A 77 6.57 5.07 4.50
CA VAL A 77 7.36 5.78 3.49
C VAL A 77 8.37 6.73 4.15
N GLY A 78 8.03 7.33 5.29
CA GLY A 78 8.92 8.21 6.05
C GLY A 78 10.22 7.54 6.47
N PRO A 79 10.18 6.44 7.24
CA PRO A 79 11.36 5.66 7.60
C PRO A 79 12.23 5.26 6.39
N ASN A 80 11.59 4.78 5.31
CA ASN A 80 12.30 4.38 4.10
C ASN A 80 13.06 5.56 3.46
N ALA A 81 12.38 6.68 3.24
CA ALA A 81 12.98 7.84 2.59
C ALA A 81 14.10 8.48 3.43
N VAL A 82 13.87 8.64 4.76
CA VAL A 82 14.87 9.25 5.65
C VAL A 82 16.12 8.38 5.76
N LEU A 83 15.97 7.07 5.99
CA LEU A 83 17.12 6.16 6.08
C LEU A 83 17.85 6.05 4.74
N ALA A 84 17.14 5.94 3.63
CA ALA A 84 17.75 5.91 2.31
C ALA A 84 18.55 7.20 2.01
N LEU A 85 18.04 8.36 2.42
CA LEU A 85 18.75 9.64 2.31
C LEU A 85 20.06 9.63 3.09
N LEU A 86 20.02 9.19 4.37
CA LEU A 86 21.18 9.10 5.23
C LEU A 86 22.24 8.11 4.72
N ILE A 87 21.78 7.00 4.10
CA ILE A 87 22.68 6.05 3.42
C ILE A 87 23.38 6.73 2.25
N GLY A 88 22.65 7.49 1.43
CA GLY A 88 23.24 8.27 0.35
C GLY A 88 24.27 9.29 0.84
N GLN A 89 24.05 9.91 2.00
CA GLN A 89 24.95 10.84 2.66
C GLN A 89 26.14 10.15 3.36
N ASN A 90 26.14 8.81 3.45
CA ASN A 90 27.14 8.01 4.17
C ASN A 90 27.26 8.39 5.67
N SER A 91 26.16 8.80 6.30
CA SER A 91 26.11 9.30 7.69
C SER A 91 25.84 8.15 8.67
N ARG A 92 26.87 7.32 8.97
CA ARG A 92 26.73 6.08 9.76
C ARG A 92 26.12 6.28 11.15
N ASP A 93 26.54 7.31 11.87
CA ASP A 93 26.02 7.59 13.21
C ASP A 93 24.53 7.97 13.17
N GLU A 94 24.14 8.80 12.20
CA GLU A 94 22.73 9.17 12.01
C GLU A 94 21.88 7.99 11.57
N ILE A 95 22.40 7.09 10.73
CA ILE A 95 21.70 5.86 10.33
C ILE A 95 21.37 5.03 11.55
N ASN A 96 22.36 4.76 12.43
CA ASN A 96 22.14 3.94 13.61
C ASN A 96 21.15 4.60 14.60
N ARG A 97 21.28 5.92 14.82
CA ARG A 97 20.35 6.69 15.65
C ARG A 97 18.92 6.65 15.11
N THR A 98 18.77 6.90 13.81
CA THR A 98 17.47 6.91 13.15
C THR A 98 16.83 5.52 13.13
N LEU A 99 17.60 4.45 12.89
CA LEU A 99 17.12 3.07 12.94
C LEU A 99 16.46 2.73 14.29
N HIS A 100 17.15 3.01 15.41
CA HIS A 100 16.63 2.73 16.73
C HIS A 100 15.39 3.57 17.03
N THR A 101 15.39 4.85 16.63
CA THR A 101 14.23 5.72 16.76
C THR A 101 13.04 5.22 15.94
N VAL A 102 13.24 4.81 14.67
CA VAL A 102 12.20 4.26 13.77
C VAL A 102 11.48 3.08 14.41
N LEU A 103 12.23 2.09 14.91
CA LEU A 103 11.63 0.87 15.44
C LEU A 103 10.96 1.10 16.80
N THR A 104 11.58 1.90 17.68
CA THR A 104 11.02 2.24 18.98
C THR A 104 9.75 3.09 18.83
N PHE A 105 9.81 4.12 18.00
CA PHE A 105 8.66 4.96 17.69
C PHE A 105 7.56 4.19 16.98
N GLY A 106 7.92 3.30 16.04
CA GLY A 106 6.96 2.43 15.34
C GLY A 106 6.16 1.56 16.31
N ALA A 107 6.82 0.94 17.30
CA ALA A 107 6.13 0.15 18.32
C ALA A 107 5.18 1.01 19.18
N ALA A 108 5.63 2.19 19.62
CA ALA A 108 4.80 3.13 20.39
C ALA A 108 3.62 3.67 19.58
N LEU A 109 3.86 4.03 18.31
CA LEU A 109 2.82 4.48 17.37
C LEU A 109 1.78 3.38 17.12
N GLY A 110 2.22 2.15 16.92
CA GLY A 110 1.33 1.01 16.73
C GLY A 110 0.43 0.76 17.94
N ALA A 111 0.97 0.85 19.15
CA ALA A 111 0.19 0.78 20.39
C ALA A 111 -0.82 1.93 20.50
N GLY A 112 -0.42 3.16 20.14
CA GLY A 112 -1.31 4.32 20.09
C GLY A 112 -2.44 4.14 19.07
N LEU A 113 -2.13 3.68 17.86
CA LEU A 113 -3.13 3.42 16.82
C LEU A 113 -4.09 2.29 17.21
N MET A 114 -3.62 1.25 17.90
CA MET A 114 -4.47 0.20 18.45
C MET A 114 -5.50 0.78 19.43
N LEU A 115 -5.05 1.63 20.36
CA LEU A 115 -5.95 2.27 21.33
C LEU A 115 -6.97 3.19 20.63
N VAL A 116 -6.52 4.01 19.67
CA VAL A 116 -7.43 4.86 18.86
C VAL A 116 -8.43 3.98 18.10
N GLY A 117 -7.97 2.88 17.53
CA GLY A 117 -8.83 1.92 16.83
C GLY A 117 -9.91 1.34 17.75
N TRP A 118 -9.55 0.88 18.94
CA TRP A 118 -10.51 0.36 19.93
C TRP A 118 -11.56 1.39 20.35
N LEU A 119 -11.12 2.63 20.61
CA LEU A 119 -12.03 3.71 21.03
C LEU A 119 -12.97 4.14 19.90
N SER A 120 -12.50 4.08 18.64
CA SER A 120 -13.26 4.52 17.46
C SER A 120 -14.10 3.42 16.81
N ALA A 121 -13.85 2.14 17.12
CA ALA A 121 -14.48 1.00 16.43
C ALA A 121 -16.01 1.05 16.48
N ARG A 122 -16.60 1.12 17.66
CA ARG A 122 -18.06 1.13 17.83
C ARG A 122 -18.71 2.36 17.18
N PRO A 123 -18.27 3.60 17.46
CA PRO A 123 -18.82 4.78 16.80
C PRO A 123 -18.77 4.70 15.27
N ILE A 124 -17.65 4.25 14.70
CA ILE A 124 -17.50 4.20 13.25
C ILE A 124 -18.39 3.11 12.64
N LEU A 125 -18.48 1.92 13.22
CA LEU A 125 -19.34 0.85 12.73
C LEU A 125 -20.83 1.25 12.77
N VAL A 126 -21.27 1.91 13.83
CA VAL A 126 -22.64 2.43 13.92
C VAL A 126 -22.90 3.52 12.87
N LEU A 127 -21.99 4.47 12.73
CA LEU A 127 -22.09 5.54 11.71
C LEU A 127 -22.06 5.00 10.27
N SER A 128 -21.36 3.88 10.06
CA SER A 128 -21.33 3.19 8.76
C SER A 128 -22.59 2.37 8.45
N GLY A 129 -23.59 2.38 9.35
CA GLY A 129 -24.85 1.68 9.16
C GLY A 129 -24.76 0.17 9.35
N THR A 130 -23.80 -0.33 10.16
CA THR A 130 -23.69 -1.76 10.49
C THR A 130 -24.97 -2.22 11.20
N PRO A 131 -25.68 -3.26 10.69
CA PRO A 131 -26.90 -3.76 11.35
C PRO A 131 -26.65 -4.24 12.78
N GLU A 132 -27.58 -3.99 13.69
CA GLU A 132 -27.46 -4.43 15.08
C GLU A 132 -27.27 -5.94 15.22
N SER A 133 -27.86 -6.73 14.31
CA SER A 133 -27.75 -8.18 14.28
C SER A 133 -26.32 -8.70 14.12
N VAL A 134 -25.43 -7.95 13.45
CA VAL A 134 -24.03 -8.33 13.19
C VAL A 134 -23.03 -7.44 13.94
N LEU A 135 -23.49 -6.39 14.59
CA LEU A 135 -22.61 -5.39 15.24
C LEU A 135 -21.70 -6.03 16.32
N ASN A 136 -22.22 -6.95 17.10
CA ASN A 136 -21.45 -7.61 18.17
C ASN A 136 -20.32 -8.49 17.59
N GLU A 137 -20.59 -9.21 16.50
CA GLU A 137 -19.57 -10.01 15.81
C GLU A 137 -18.53 -9.11 15.12
N ALA A 138 -18.97 -8.00 14.50
CA ALA A 138 -18.08 -7.01 13.90
C ALA A 138 -17.18 -6.37 14.97
N LEU A 139 -17.70 -6.04 16.13
CA LEU A 139 -16.90 -5.53 17.26
C LEU A 139 -15.92 -6.56 17.77
N LEU A 140 -16.34 -7.82 17.94
CA LEU A 140 -15.44 -8.90 18.34
C LEU A 140 -14.29 -9.06 17.35
N TYR A 141 -14.59 -9.11 16.05
CA TYR A 141 -13.60 -9.19 14.98
C TYR A 141 -12.62 -8.03 15.06
N ILE A 142 -13.11 -6.80 15.09
CA ILE A 142 -12.25 -5.61 14.99
C ILE A 142 -11.42 -5.39 16.26
N PHE A 143 -11.94 -5.72 17.46
CA PHE A 143 -11.17 -5.64 18.70
C PHE A 143 -9.99 -6.61 18.70
N ILE A 144 -10.19 -7.84 18.22
CA ILE A 144 -9.11 -8.81 18.08
C ILE A 144 -8.15 -8.37 16.97
N TYR A 145 -8.69 -7.96 15.80
CA TYR A 145 -7.87 -7.49 14.68
C TYR A 145 -6.93 -6.36 15.08
N PHE A 146 -7.38 -5.40 15.86
CA PHE A 146 -6.56 -4.26 16.29
C PHE A 146 -5.39 -4.63 17.19
N LEU A 147 -5.39 -5.80 17.81
CA LEU A 147 -4.20 -6.36 18.48
C LEU A 147 -3.05 -6.60 17.50
N SER A 148 -3.33 -6.75 16.20
CA SER A 148 -2.30 -6.92 15.17
C SER A 148 -1.59 -5.60 14.81
N ILE A 149 -2.22 -4.44 15.05
CA ILE A 149 -1.72 -3.13 14.59
C ILE A 149 -0.30 -2.81 15.07
N PRO A 150 0.07 -2.99 16.36
CA PRO A 150 1.45 -2.75 16.78
C PRO A 150 2.48 -3.57 16.00
N PHE A 151 2.18 -4.83 15.73
CA PHE A 151 3.04 -5.73 14.98
C PHE A 151 3.07 -5.39 13.49
N MET A 152 1.93 -4.98 12.93
CA MET A 152 1.85 -4.49 11.55
C MET A 152 2.70 -3.23 11.34
N VAL A 153 2.68 -2.28 12.28
CA VAL A 153 3.55 -1.07 12.22
C VAL A 153 5.01 -1.48 12.32
N VAL A 154 5.38 -2.33 13.28
CA VAL A 154 6.75 -2.82 13.44
C VAL A 154 7.24 -3.54 12.18
N TYR A 155 6.42 -4.39 11.57
CA TYR A 155 6.76 -5.05 10.32
C TYR A 155 6.96 -4.02 9.18
N ASN A 156 6.01 -3.10 8.96
CA ASN A 156 6.10 -2.12 7.88
C ASN A 156 7.30 -1.18 8.03
N PHE A 157 7.59 -0.73 9.24
CA PHE A 157 8.75 0.12 9.52
C PHE A 157 10.05 -0.67 9.38
N GLY A 158 10.12 -1.90 9.88
CA GLY A 158 11.26 -2.78 9.68
C GLY A 158 11.48 -3.15 8.19
N ALA A 159 10.42 -3.40 7.44
CA ALA A 159 10.50 -3.59 5.99
C ALA A 159 10.97 -2.32 5.28
N ALA A 160 10.55 -1.13 5.73
CA ALA A 160 11.05 0.15 5.23
C ALA A 160 12.56 0.31 5.48
N VAL A 161 13.05 -0.10 6.66
CA VAL A 161 14.49 -0.18 6.95
C VAL A 161 15.19 -1.10 5.96
N LEU A 162 14.69 -2.33 5.74
CA LEU A 162 15.28 -3.28 4.79
C LEU A 162 15.33 -2.71 3.38
N ARG A 163 14.23 -2.10 2.91
CA ARG A 163 14.17 -1.45 1.60
C ARG A 163 15.16 -0.30 1.47
N SER A 164 15.37 0.50 2.53
CA SER A 164 16.24 1.67 2.48
C SER A 164 17.69 1.34 2.12
N TYR A 165 18.18 0.15 2.45
CA TYR A 165 19.53 -0.30 2.07
C TYR A 165 19.56 -1.33 0.93
N GLY A 166 18.43 -1.50 0.22
CA GLY A 166 18.42 -2.27 -1.02
C GLY A 166 17.90 -3.69 -0.93
N ASP A 167 17.28 -4.07 0.18
CA ASP A 167 16.70 -5.41 0.33
C ASP A 167 15.17 -5.37 0.26
N SER A 168 14.62 -5.63 -0.93
CA SER A 168 13.19 -5.80 -1.13
C SER A 168 12.73 -7.27 -1.06
N ARG A 169 13.68 -8.24 -1.09
CA ARG A 169 13.35 -9.66 -1.15
C ARG A 169 12.97 -10.23 0.21
N ARG A 170 13.72 -9.88 1.28
CA ARG A 170 13.42 -10.40 2.61
C ARG A 170 12.05 -10.01 3.13
N PRO A 171 11.59 -8.75 3.05
CA PRO A 171 10.21 -8.40 3.38
C PRO A 171 9.19 -9.27 2.64
N MET A 172 9.42 -9.55 1.34
CA MET A 172 8.56 -10.45 0.57
C MET A 172 8.52 -11.87 1.14
N TYR A 173 9.68 -12.45 1.48
CA TYR A 173 9.72 -13.80 2.06
C TYR A 173 9.04 -13.87 3.44
N TYR A 174 9.18 -12.82 4.26
CA TYR A 174 8.51 -12.74 5.55
C TYR A 174 6.99 -12.66 5.38
N LEU A 175 6.53 -11.87 4.41
CA LEU A 175 5.11 -11.78 4.08
C LEU A 175 4.57 -13.11 3.53
N LEU A 176 5.31 -13.75 2.62
CA LEU A 176 4.92 -15.05 2.07
C LEU A 176 4.75 -16.10 3.17
N LEU A 177 5.72 -16.21 4.08
CA LEU A 177 5.65 -17.17 5.17
C LEU A 177 4.52 -16.84 6.15
N SER A 178 4.40 -15.58 6.58
CA SER A 178 3.36 -15.17 7.52
C SER A 178 1.96 -15.28 6.90
N GLY A 179 1.80 -14.95 5.62
CA GLY A 179 0.53 -15.12 4.92
C GLY A 179 0.14 -16.59 4.72
N THR A 180 1.09 -17.47 4.41
CA THR A 180 0.83 -18.92 4.37
C THR A 180 0.38 -19.43 5.75
N VAL A 181 1.05 -19.02 6.82
CA VAL A 181 0.64 -19.35 8.19
C VAL A 181 -0.75 -18.79 8.50
N ASN A 182 -1.06 -17.57 8.07
CA ASN A 182 -2.38 -16.98 8.22
C ASN A 182 -3.48 -17.85 7.60
N VAL A 183 -3.32 -18.26 6.32
CA VAL A 183 -4.31 -19.11 5.63
C VAL A 183 -4.47 -20.46 6.33
N VAL A 184 -3.39 -21.10 6.74
CA VAL A 184 -3.44 -22.40 7.47
C VAL A 184 -4.16 -22.22 8.81
N LEU A 185 -3.85 -21.17 9.56
CA LEU A 185 -4.51 -20.88 10.83
C LEU A 185 -5.98 -20.52 10.65
N ASN A 186 -6.34 -19.78 9.61
CA ASN A 186 -7.74 -19.48 9.30
C ASN A 186 -8.54 -20.76 9.08
N LEU A 187 -8.03 -21.66 8.25
CA LEU A 187 -8.69 -22.95 8.02
C LEU A 187 -8.81 -23.76 9.32
N PHE A 188 -7.76 -23.80 10.13
CA PHE A 188 -7.79 -24.52 11.40
C PHE A 188 -8.73 -23.90 12.42
N LEU A 189 -8.63 -22.59 12.67
CA LEU A 189 -9.41 -21.91 13.70
C LEU A 189 -10.89 -21.77 13.32
N VAL A 190 -11.21 -21.60 12.04
CA VAL A 190 -12.59 -21.45 11.58
C VAL A 190 -13.26 -22.81 11.40
N ILE A 191 -12.59 -23.80 10.78
CA ILE A 191 -13.22 -25.08 10.44
C ILE A 191 -13.13 -26.06 11.60
N VAL A 192 -11.92 -26.24 12.20
CA VAL A 192 -11.72 -27.27 13.24
C VAL A 192 -12.16 -26.75 14.60
N MET A 193 -11.73 -25.52 14.96
CA MET A 193 -12.07 -24.92 16.24
C MET A 193 -13.40 -24.19 16.28
N GLN A 194 -14.02 -23.94 15.13
CA GLN A 194 -15.33 -23.29 14.97
C GLN A 194 -15.42 -21.90 15.64
N LEU A 195 -14.31 -21.13 15.63
CA LEU A 195 -14.23 -19.81 16.25
C LEU A 195 -14.85 -18.67 15.41
N GLY A 196 -15.40 -18.96 14.22
CA GLY A 196 -16.04 -17.97 13.37
C GLY A 196 -15.16 -16.75 13.09
N VAL A 197 -15.69 -15.55 13.25
CA VAL A 197 -14.97 -14.28 13.03
C VAL A 197 -13.74 -14.10 13.92
N ALA A 198 -13.80 -14.62 15.16
CA ALA A 198 -12.67 -14.54 16.09
C ALA A 198 -11.48 -15.37 15.58
N GLY A 199 -11.74 -16.52 14.95
CA GLY A 199 -10.70 -17.37 14.38
C GLY A 199 -9.88 -16.65 13.32
N VAL A 200 -10.54 -15.94 12.39
CA VAL A 200 -9.87 -15.16 11.34
C VAL A 200 -9.05 -14.00 11.92
N ALA A 201 -9.62 -13.26 12.86
CA ALA A 201 -8.92 -12.17 13.52
C ALA A 201 -7.68 -12.66 14.29
N ILE A 202 -7.77 -13.78 15.01
CA ILE A 202 -6.64 -14.40 15.73
C ILE A 202 -5.56 -14.85 14.75
N ALA A 203 -5.92 -15.49 13.63
CA ALA A 203 -4.97 -15.89 12.59
C ALA A 203 -4.20 -14.67 12.04
N THR A 204 -4.89 -13.56 11.81
CA THR A 204 -4.29 -12.30 11.37
C THR A 204 -3.34 -11.72 12.43
N VAL A 205 -3.69 -11.77 13.71
CA VAL A 205 -2.78 -11.34 14.80
C VAL A 205 -1.51 -12.18 14.80
N ILE A 206 -1.63 -13.51 14.78
CA ILE A 206 -0.48 -14.43 14.84
C ILE A 206 0.43 -14.21 13.62
N SER A 207 -0.12 -14.06 12.43
CA SER A 207 0.65 -13.85 11.21
C SER A 207 1.41 -12.50 11.23
N ASN A 208 0.79 -11.43 11.74
CA ASN A 208 1.46 -10.14 11.89
C ASN A 208 2.55 -10.17 12.97
N VAL A 209 2.32 -10.89 14.09
CA VAL A 209 3.37 -11.15 15.09
C VAL A 209 4.55 -11.88 14.46
N LEU A 210 4.29 -12.92 13.68
CA LEU A 210 5.35 -13.69 12.99
C LEU A 210 6.18 -12.81 12.06
N SER A 211 5.53 -12.00 11.22
CA SER A 211 6.24 -11.10 10.29
C SER A 211 7.08 -10.06 11.03
N ALA A 212 6.55 -9.47 12.13
CA ALA A 212 7.28 -8.53 12.97
C ALA A 212 8.49 -9.18 13.66
N VAL A 213 8.32 -10.38 14.21
CA VAL A 213 9.41 -11.14 14.82
C VAL A 213 10.50 -11.46 13.83
N MET A 214 10.15 -11.88 12.59
CA MET A 214 11.13 -12.19 11.57
C MET A 214 11.95 -10.97 11.16
N VAL A 215 11.32 -9.82 10.94
CA VAL A 215 12.05 -8.60 10.56
C VAL A 215 12.95 -8.10 11.68
N ILE A 216 12.47 -8.10 12.92
CA ILE A 216 13.26 -7.67 14.09
C ILE A 216 14.43 -8.62 14.34
N THR A 217 14.19 -9.94 14.30
CA THR A 217 15.25 -10.95 14.46
C THR A 217 16.33 -10.78 13.41
N HIS A 218 15.94 -10.48 12.16
CA HIS A 218 16.91 -10.21 11.12
C HIS A 218 17.77 -8.97 11.45
N LEU A 219 17.17 -7.87 11.87
CA LEU A 219 17.88 -6.64 12.22
C LEU A 219 18.76 -6.80 13.45
N ILE A 220 18.38 -7.66 14.44
CA ILE A 220 19.22 -7.98 15.60
C ILE A 220 20.47 -8.78 15.22
N ARG A 221 20.33 -9.70 14.26
CA ARG A 221 21.43 -10.59 13.84
C ARG A 221 22.44 -9.93 12.90
N ARG A 222 22.23 -8.68 12.53
CA ARG A 222 23.21 -7.90 11.74
C ARG A 222 24.39 -7.45 12.61
N ASP A 223 25.54 -7.29 11.95
CA ASP A 223 26.79 -6.81 12.58
C ASP A 223 27.31 -5.52 11.91
N ASP A 224 26.41 -4.73 11.30
CA ASP A 224 26.69 -3.47 10.62
C ASP A 224 25.92 -2.30 11.26
N ASP A 225 25.95 -1.14 10.61
CA ASP A 225 25.28 0.09 11.07
C ASP A 225 23.74 -0.04 11.14
N PHE A 226 23.16 -1.06 10.52
CA PHE A 226 21.75 -1.41 10.58
C PHE A 226 21.40 -2.46 11.65
N ALA A 227 22.35 -2.79 12.53
CA ALA A 227 22.10 -3.70 13.63
C ALA A 227 21.21 -3.05 14.69
N PHE A 228 20.03 -3.64 14.92
CA PHE A 228 19.16 -3.21 16.02
C PHE A 228 19.59 -3.84 17.34
N ARG A 229 19.65 -3.04 18.40
CA ARG A 229 20.02 -3.47 19.75
C ARG A 229 19.02 -2.92 20.75
N PHE A 230 18.30 -3.75 21.50
CA PHE A 230 17.33 -3.31 22.51
C PHE A 230 17.89 -2.33 23.52
N ARG A 231 19.16 -2.49 23.90
CA ARG A 231 19.84 -1.57 24.83
C ARG A 231 20.02 -0.14 24.28
N ARG A 232 19.90 0.04 22.97
CA ARG A 232 20.03 1.34 22.29
C ARG A 232 18.68 1.92 21.88
N MET A 233 17.58 1.32 22.33
CA MET A 233 16.24 1.86 22.08
C MET A 233 16.14 3.28 22.61
N ARG A 234 15.73 4.17 21.75
CA ARG A 234 15.60 5.60 22.05
C ARG A 234 14.61 6.24 21.08
N ILE A 235 14.06 7.35 21.53
CA ILE A 235 13.16 8.19 20.74
C ILE A 235 13.81 9.56 20.66
N GLU A 236 14.33 9.91 19.48
CA GLU A 236 14.97 11.19 19.24
C GLU A 236 14.08 12.09 18.42
N LYS A 237 13.92 13.35 18.84
CA LYS A 237 12.97 14.31 18.25
C LYS A 237 13.27 14.59 16.79
N GLU A 238 14.54 14.77 16.43
CA GLU A 238 14.93 15.17 15.07
C GLU A 238 14.61 14.07 14.02
N PRO A 239 15.03 12.81 14.20
CA PRO A 239 14.63 11.72 13.31
C PRO A 239 13.10 11.56 13.20
N ILE A 240 12.36 11.65 14.32
CA ILE A 240 10.90 11.56 14.31
C ILE A 240 10.28 12.66 13.45
N LEU A 241 10.70 13.91 13.63
CA LEU A 241 10.13 15.01 12.86
C LEU A 241 10.37 14.83 11.36
N ARG A 242 11.57 14.40 10.95
CA ARG A 242 11.89 14.09 9.54
C ARG A 242 11.01 12.95 9.01
N ILE A 243 10.81 11.88 9.79
CA ILE A 243 9.96 10.75 9.42
C ILE A 243 8.50 11.17 9.28
N LEU A 244 7.98 11.93 10.24
CA LEU A 244 6.59 12.39 10.25
C LEU A 244 6.31 13.40 9.15
N GLN A 245 7.25 14.28 8.82
CA GLN A 245 7.12 15.22 7.69
C GLN A 245 6.91 14.53 6.34
N ILE A 246 7.45 13.32 6.17
CA ILE A 246 7.24 12.51 4.97
C ILE A 246 6.06 11.57 5.16
N GLY A 247 5.99 10.88 6.28
CA GLY A 247 5.04 9.81 6.53
C GLY A 247 3.61 10.30 6.74
N ILE A 248 3.39 11.39 7.50
CA ILE A 248 2.02 11.88 7.76
C ILE A 248 1.30 12.29 6.47
N PRO A 249 1.86 13.14 5.59
CA PRO A 249 1.17 13.47 4.35
C PRO A 249 0.90 12.25 3.48
N ALA A 250 1.83 11.29 3.40
CA ALA A 250 1.66 10.05 2.65
C ALA A 250 0.57 9.15 3.27
N GLY A 251 0.54 9.02 4.59
CA GLY A 251 -0.48 8.26 5.30
C GLY A 251 -1.88 8.85 5.17
N ILE A 252 -2.01 10.16 5.33
CA ILE A 252 -3.28 10.88 5.13
C ILE A 252 -3.77 10.73 3.70
N GLN A 253 -2.88 10.85 2.70
CA GLN A 253 -3.22 10.62 1.30
C GLN A 253 -3.81 9.23 1.08
N GLY A 254 -3.18 8.18 1.62
CA GLY A 254 -3.68 6.81 1.51
C GLY A 254 -5.04 6.59 2.19
N ALA A 255 -5.23 7.16 3.38
CA ALA A 255 -6.50 7.08 4.10
C ALA A 255 -7.64 7.81 3.37
N ILE A 256 -7.39 9.02 2.87
CA ILE A 256 -8.40 9.83 2.15
C ILE A 256 -8.74 9.20 0.79
N PHE A 257 -7.80 8.51 0.14
CA PHE A 257 -8.07 7.78 -1.09
C PHE A 257 -9.16 6.72 -0.91
N SER A 258 -9.13 6.01 0.24
CA SER A 258 -10.20 5.04 0.58
C SER A 258 -11.57 5.71 0.71
N VAL A 259 -11.64 6.92 1.25
CA VAL A 259 -12.89 7.69 1.35
C VAL A 259 -13.42 8.08 -0.03
N SER A 260 -12.55 8.46 -0.98
CA SER A 260 -12.96 8.81 -2.34
C SER A 260 -13.71 7.67 -3.04
N ASN A 261 -13.27 6.44 -2.83
CA ASN A 261 -13.89 5.27 -3.47
C ASN A 261 -15.32 5.03 -2.96
N VAL A 262 -15.68 5.45 -1.74
CA VAL A 262 -17.05 5.34 -1.21
C VAL A 262 -18.03 6.17 -2.03
N PHE A 263 -17.64 7.37 -2.47
CA PHE A 263 -18.50 8.22 -3.29
C PHE A 263 -18.76 7.62 -4.69
N ILE A 264 -17.73 7.04 -5.30
CA ILE A 264 -17.89 6.37 -6.60
C ILE A 264 -18.74 5.12 -6.44
N GLN A 265 -18.58 4.37 -5.35
CA GLN A 265 -19.41 3.20 -5.05
C GLN A 265 -20.89 3.58 -4.94
N SER A 266 -21.21 4.74 -4.36
CA SER A 266 -22.58 5.25 -4.34
C SER A 266 -23.16 5.44 -5.76
N GLY A 267 -22.34 5.93 -6.70
CA GLY A 267 -22.71 6.01 -8.12
C GLY A 267 -22.92 4.63 -8.75
N ILE A 268 -22.04 3.67 -8.46
CA ILE A 268 -22.19 2.28 -8.96
C ILE A 268 -23.48 1.66 -8.44
N ASN A 269 -23.83 1.89 -7.18
CA ASN A 269 -25.04 1.35 -6.55
C ASN A 269 -26.33 1.80 -7.27
N SER A 270 -26.32 2.95 -7.93
CA SER A 270 -27.50 3.44 -8.68
C SER A 270 -27.83 2.61 -9.94
N PHE A 271 -26.87 1.77 -10.41
CA PHE A 271 -27.07 0.89 -11.56
C PHE A 271 -27.56 -0.52 -11.18
N GLY A 272 -27.79 -0.78 -9.88
CA GLY A 272 -28.35 -2.03 -9.37
C GLY A 272 -27.31 -3.12 -9.07
N GLU A 273 -27.81 -4.27 -8.64
CA GLU A 273 -27.02 -5.38 -8.09
C GLU A 273 -25.98 -5.96 -9.07
N ASN A 274 -26.35 -6.08 -10.36
CA ASN A 274 -25.45 -6.59 -11.38
C ASN A 274 -24.23 -5.67 -11.59
N ALA A 275 -24.42 -4.35 -11.52
CA ALA A 275 -23.36 -3.38 -11.63
C ALA A 275 -22.45 -3.41 -10.40
N ILE A 276 -23.01 -3.57 -9.20
CA ILE A 276 -22.24 -3.73 -7.96
C ILE A 276 -21.36 -4.98 -8.04
N ALA A 277 -21.96 -6.12 -8.40
CA ALA A 277 -21.24 -7.39 -8.52
C ALA A 277 -20.15 -7.34 -9.60
N GLY A 278 -20.46 -6.82 -10.80
CA GLY A 278 -19.51 -6.69 -11.90
C GLY A 278 -18.37 -5.72 -11.58
N SER A 279 -18.67 -4.58 -10.94
CA SER A 279 -17.63 -3.65 -10.49
C SER A 279 -16.70 -4.26 -9.44
N SER A 280 -17.25 -4.99 -8.47
CA SER A 280 -16.47 -5.64 -7.41
C SER A 280 -15.54 -6.71 -7.98
N LEU A 281 -16.01 -7.44 -9.00
CA LEU A 281 -15.21 -8.42 -9.73
C LEU A 281 -14.03 -7.73 -10.46
N ALA A 282 -14.32 -6.70 -11.25
CA ALA A 282 -13.30 -5.97 -12.02
C ALA A 282 -12.24 -5.32 -11.12
N LEU A 283 -12.63 -4.84 -9.94
CA LEU A 283 -11.74 -4.22 -8.98
C LEU A 283 -10.57 -5.12 -8.55
N ASN A 284 -10.75 -6.46 -8.54
CA ASN A 284 -9.64 -7.37 -8.24
C ASN A 284 -8.54 -7.28 -9.30
N PHE A 285 -8.90 -7.15 -10.58
CA PHE A 285 -7.92 -7.01 -11.66
C PHE A 285 -7.24 -5.64 -11.63
N GLU A 286 -7.98 -4.58 -11.26
CA GLU A 286 -7.41 -3.24 -11.05
C GLU A 286 -6.37 -3.24 -9.94
N TYR A 287 -6.58 -3.94 -8.83
CA TYR A 287 -5.59 -4.04 -7.77
C TYR A 287 -4.29 -4.72 -8.24
N PHE A 288 -4.38 -5.79 -9.01
CA PHE A 288 -3.19 -6.46 -9.53
C PHE A 288 -2.37 -5.57 -10.46
N THR A 289 -3.03 -4.81 -11.32
CA THR A 289 -2.36 -3.88 -12.25
C THR A 289 -1.79 -2.67 -11.52
N TYR A 290 -2.54 -2.08 -10.60
CA TYR A 290 -2.10 -0.97 -9.75
C TYR A 290 -0.88 -1.32 -8.89
N ASP A 291 -0.82 -2.53 -8.34
CA ASP A 291 0.28 -2.98 -7.49
C ASP A 291 1.63 -2.97 -8.22
N ILE A 292 1.63 -3.15 -9.55
CA ILE A 292 2.84 -3.01 -10.37
C ILE A 292 3.28 -1.54 -10.43
N ALA A 293 2.39 -0.61 -10.72
CA ALA A 293 2.70 0.81 -10.73
C ALA A 293 3.23 1.29 -9.37
N ASN A 294 2.57 0.86 -8.28
CA ASN A 294 2.97 1.15 -6.91
C ASN A 294 4.35 0.57 -6.55
N ALA A 295 4.70 -0.62 -7.04
CA ALA A 295 6.02 -1.21 -6.81
C ALA A 295 7.15 -0.37 -7.42
N PHE A 296 6.96 0.16 -8.63
CA PHE A 296 7.91 1.09 -9.26
C PHE A 296 7.94 2.44 -8.55
N ALA A 297 6.82 2.91 -8.00
CA ALA A 297 6.80 4.11 -7.16
C ALA A 297 7.60 3.89 -5.86
N GLN A 298 7.45 2.76 -5.18
CA GLN A 298 8.25 2.42 -3.99
C GLN A 298 9.75 2.32 -4.32
N ALA A 299 10.12 1.75 -5.48
CA ALA A 299 11.49 1.77 -5.97
C ALA A 299 11.97 3.21 -6.21
N ALA A 300 11.14 4.07 -6.81
CA ALA A 300 11.47 5.48 -7.04
C ALA A 300 11.75 6.23 -5.74
N VAL A 301 10.96 6.05 -4.67
CA VAL A 301 11.26 6.64 -3.34
C VAL A 301 12.66 6.26 -2.91
N THR A 302 12.96 4.97 -2.83
CA THR A 302 14.19 4.45 -2.23
C THR A 302 15.43 4.87 -3.02
N PHE A 303 15.41 4.65 -4.35
CA PHE A 303 16.54 5.00 -5.22
C PHE A 303 16.74 6.50 -5.32
N THR A 304 15.66 7.29 -5.39
CA THR A 304 15.75 8.76 -5.41
C THR A 304 16.32 9.27 -4.10
N SER A 305 15.88 8.76 -2.94
CA SER A 305 16.38 9.21 -1.63
C SER A 305 17.86 8.98 -1.49
N GLN A 306 18.39 7.77 -1.82
CA GLN A 306 19.81 7.50 -1.76
C GLN A 306 20.62 8.39 -2.70
N ASN A 307 20.22 8.52 -3.96
CA ASN A 307 20.95 9.32 -4.94
C ASN A 307 20.84 10.82 -4.66
N PHE A 308 19.72 11.29 -4.11
CA PHE A 308 19.55 12.66 -3.66
C PHE A 308 20.46 12.96 -2.46
N GLY A 309 20.54 12.03 -1.49
CA GLY A 309 21.47 12.11 -0.36
C GLY A 309 22.94 12.16 -0.80
N ALA A 310 23.31 11.44 -1.86
CA ALA A 310 24.63 11.45 -2.47
C ALA A 310 24.89 12.68 -3.38
N GLY A 311 23.89 13.57 -3.58
CA GLY A 311 24.04 14.76 -4.44
C GLY A 311 23.93 14.48 -5.95
N ASP A 312 23.61 13.25 -6.39
CA ASP A 312 23.51 12.92 -7.82
C ASP A 312 22.11 13.19 -8.39
N ILE A 313 21.87 14.46 -8.72
CA ILE A 313 20.60 14.91 -9.33
C ILE A 313 20.41 14.35 -10.74
N ARG A 314 21.49 14.12 -11.50
CA ARG A 314 21.37 13.54 -12.83
C ARG A 314 20.83 12.11 -12.75
N ARG A 315 21.30 11.35 -11.78
CA ARG A 315 20.85 10.00 -11.54
C ARG A 315 19.42 9.97 -11.00
N CYS A 316 19.00 10.91 -10.14
CA CYS A 316 17.60 11.07 -9.72
C CYS A 316 16.65 11.27 -10.91
N LYS A 317 17.01 12.14 -11.89
CA LYS A 317 16.22 12.31 -13.12
C LYS A 317 16.13 11.04 -13.97
N ARG A 318 17.18 10.25 -14.00
CA ARG A 318 17.20 8.98 -14.74
C ARG A 318 16.35 7.91 -14.02
N ILE A 319 16.41 7.84 -12.70
CA ILE A 319 15.56 6.96 -11.87
C ILE A 319 14.08 7.28 -12.13
N PHE A 320 13.70 8.57 -12.03
CA PHE A 320 12.34 9.00 -12.30
C PHE A 320 11.84 8.53 -13.68
N ARG A 321 12.61 8.81 -14.76
CA ARG A 321 12.21 8.41 -16.12
C ARG A 321 12.08 6.90 -16.29
N LEU A 322 13.01 6.13 -15.71
CA LEU A 322 12.97 4.67 -15.80
C LEU A 322 11.83 4.06 -14.98
N CYS A 323 11.59 4.55 -13.75
CA CYS A 323 10.46 4.07 -12.94
C CYS A 323 9.12 4.42 -13.58
N LEU A 324 8.99 5.61 -14.17
CA LEU A 324 7.79 6.00 -14.90
C LEU A 324 7.57 5.11 -16.12
N LEU A 325 8.61 4.93 -16.94
CA LEU A 325 8.53 4.08 -18.15
C LEU A 325 8.17 2.63 -17.76
N PHE A 326 8.89 2.05 -16.82
CA PHE A 326 8.64 0.66 -16.42
C PHE A 326 7.29 0.52 -15.70
N GLY A 327 6.92 1.48 -14.84
CA GLY A 327 5.61 1.51 -14.21
C GLY A 327 4.49 1.47 -15.24
N ILE A 328 4.52 2.34 -16.24
CA ILE A 328 3.53 2.35 -17.32
C ILE A 328 3.57 1.03 -18.10
N VAL A 329 4.75 0.66 -18.64
CA VAL A 329 4.87 -0.48 -19.55
C VAL A 329 4.46 -1.79 -18.90
N PHE A 330 4.94 -2.10 -17.69
CA PHE A 330 4.61 -3.37 -17.03
C PHE A 330 3.15 -3.41 -16.54
N THR A 331 2.59 -2.27 -16.13
CA THR A 331 1.16 -2.17 -15.79
C THR A 331 0.30 -2.42 -17.02
N GLU A 332 0.60 -1.75 -18.15
CA GLU A 332 -0.17 -1.92 -19.39
C GLU A 332 -0.02 -3.32 -20.00
N ILE A 333 1.15 -3.98 -19.86
CA ILE A 333 1.31 -5.38 -20.30
C ILE A 333 0.35 -6.29 -19.52
N LEU A 334 0.27 -6.16 -18.19
CA LEU A 334 -0.64 -6.96 -17.39
C LEU A 334 -2.10 -6.61 -17.68
N SER A 335 -2.42 -5.33 -17.83
CA SER A 335 -3.75 -4.86 -18.22
C SER A 335 -4.17 -5.43 -19.58
N ALA A 336 -3.27 -5.42 -20.56
CA ALA A 336 -3.53 -6.02 -21.87
C ALA A 336 -3.81 -7.53 -21.78
N VAL A 337 -3.11 -8.26 -20.90
CA VAL A 337 -3.38 -9.68 -20.65
C VAL A 337 -4.80 -9.86 -20.13
N PHE A 338 -5.24 -9.08 -19.16
CA PHE A 338 -6.60 -9.17 -18.63
C PHE A 338 -7.68 -8.76 -19.65
N MET A 339 -7.36 -7.82 -20.53
CA MET A 339 -8.32 -7.35 -21.55
C MET A 339 -8.43 -8.25 -22.76
N VAL A 340 -7.33 -8.88 -23.20
CA VAL A 340 -7.37 -9.83 -24.34
C VAL A 340 -8.10 -11.10 -23.97
N TRP A 341 -8.06 -11.51 -22.71
CA TRP A 341 -8.73 -12.69 -22.20
C TRP A 341 -9.82 -12.33 -21.17
N ASP A 342 -10.52 -11.19 -21.35
CA ASP A 342 -11.53 -10.69 -20.41
C ASP A 342 -12.64 -11.73 -20.13
N ASP A 343 -13.16 -12.39 -21.17
CA ASP A 343 -14.16 -13.45 -21.04
C ASP A 343 -13.66 -14.61 -20.15
N PHE A 344 -12.43 -15.06 -20.35
CA PHE A 344 -11.84 -16.12 -19.53
C PHE A 344 -11.71 -15.68 -18.06
N PHE A 345 -11.12 -14.52 -17.81
CA PHE A 345 -10.91 -14.05 -16.44
C PHE A 345 -12.21 -13.74 -15.71
N VAL A 346 -13.20 -13.15 -16.39
CA VAL A 346 -14.51 -12.86 -15.82
C VAL A 346 -15.27 -14.16 -15.54
N SER A 347 -15.19 -15.17 -16.42
CA SER A 347 -15.85 -16.46 -16.23
C SER A 347 -15.38 -17.26 -15.01
N ILE A 348 -14.16 -16.99 -14.50
CA ILE A 348 -13.66 -17.59 -13.24
C ILE A 348 -14.53 -17.17 -12.04
N TYR A 349 -15.09 -15.95 -12.08
CA TYR A 349 -15.83 -15.37 -10.96
C TYR A 349 -17.34 -15.43 -11.11
N THR A 350 -17.86 -15.40 -12.35
CA THR A 350 -19.30 -15.37 -12.59
C THR A 350 -19.70 -16.09 -13.88
N SER A 351 -20.86 -16.77 -13.83
CA SER A 351 -21.54 -17.32 -15.01
C SER A 351 -22.68 -16.41 -15.49
N SER A 352 -22.98 -15.31 -14.77
CA SER A 352 -24.04 -14.37 -15.11
C SER A 352 -23.57 -13.40 -16.20
N SER A 353 -24.19 -13.46 -17.39
CA SER A 353 -23.92 -12.52 -18.48
C SER A 353 -24.23 -11.06 -18.10
N ALA A 354 -25.23 -10.82 -17.27
CA ALA A 354 -25.61 -9.49 -16.80
C ALA A 354 -24.53 -8.87 -15.91
N VAL A 355 -23.89 -9.66 -15.06
CA VAL A 355 -22.74 -9.23 -14.22
C VAL A 355 -21.49 -9.03 -15.08
N ALA A 356 -21.23 -9.94 -16.02
CA ALA A 356 -20.07 -9.91 -16.90
C ALA A 356 -19.99 -8.62 -17.74
N VAL A 357 -21.14 -8.12 -18.25
CA VAL A 357 -21.21 -6.87 -19.02
C VAL A 357 -20.63 -5.68 -18.22
N PHE A 358 -21.01 -5.54 -16.96
CA PHE A 358 -20.48 -4.45 -16.12
C PHE A 358 -19.01 -4.65 -15.76
N ALA A 359 -18.58 -5.90 -15.50
CA ALA A 359 -17.18 -6.19 -15.22
C ALA A 359 -16.29 -5.85 -16.41
N VAL A 360 -16.63 -6.33 -17.61
CA VAL A 360 -15.89 -6.05 -18.85
C VAL A 360 -15.92 -4.56 -19.19
N SER A 361 -17.07 -3.89 -19.03
CA SER A 361 -17.15 -2.43 -19.24
C SER A 361 -16.19 -1.68 -18.32
N ARG A 362 -16.15 -2.01 -17.02
CA ARG A 362 -15.22 -1.41 -16.07
C ARG A 362 -13.76 -1.71 -16.43
N MET A 363 -13.43 -2.95 -16.74
CA MET A 363 -12.07 -3.32 -17.17
C MET A 363 -11.63 -2.53 -18.39
N ARG A 364 -12.49 -2.35 -19.40
CA ARG A 364 -12.17 -1.59 -20.61
C ARG A 364 -11.96 -0.10 -20.38
N HIS A 365 -12.66 0.51 -19.42
CA HIS A 365 -12.54 1.96 -19.15
C HIS A 365 -11.45 2.28 -18.12
N VAL A 366 -11.19 1.37 -17.20
CA VAL A 366 -10.24 1.59 -16.08
C VAL A 366 -8.93 0.87 -16.33
N CYS A 367 -8.94 -0.48 -16.44
CA CYS A 367 -7.70 -1.24 -16.61
C CYS A 367 -6.92 -0.88 -17.89
N SER A 368 -7.62 -0.52 -18.99
CA SER A 368 -6.95 -0.14 -20.25
C SER A 368 -6.07 1.10 -20.16
N LEU A 369 -6.21 1.88 -19.11
CA LEU A 369 -5.47 3.13 -18.87
C LEU A 369 -4.80 3.13 -17.49
N GLU A 370 -4.73 1.97 -16.82
CA GLU A 370 -4.21 1.84 -15.46
C GLU A 370 -2.73 2.25 -15.36
N GLY A 371 -1.96 2.14 -16.45
CA GLY A 371 -0.59 2.64 -16.52
C GLY A 371 -0.46 4.15 -16.26
N LEU A 372 -1.54 4.92 -16.45
CA LEU A 372 -1.55 6.34 -16.06
C LEU A 372 -1.41 6.54 -14.55
N THR A 373 -1.75 5.56 -13.72
CA THR A 373 -1.54 5.63 -12.28
C THR A 373 -0.06 5.76 -11.94
N ALA A 374 0.83 5.14 -12.73
CA ALA A 374 2.27 5.28 -12.55
C ALA A 374 2.75 6.73 -12.68
N THR A 375 2.04 7.60 -13.42
CA THR A 375 2.44 9.02 -13.55
C THR A 375 2.42 9.69 -12.19
N TYR A 376 1.26 9.78 -11.53
CA TYR A 376 1.16 10.48 -10.26
C TYR A 376 1.83 9.72 -9.10
N GLU A 377 1.89 8.39 -9.14
CA GLU A 377 2.55 7.59 -8.10
C GLU A 377 4.08 7.77 -8.14
N VAL A 378 4.72 7.65 -9.30
CA VAL A 378 6.18 7.80 -9.44
C VAL A 378 6.62 9.25 -9.21
N GLU A 379 5.82 10.23 -9.63
CA GLU A 379 6.05 11.64 -9.37
C GLU A 379 6.00 11.97 -7.88
N SER A 380 4.95 11.51 -7.19
CA SER A 380 4.80 11.63 -5.73
C SER A 380 5.96 10.95 -5.00
N ALA A 381 6.31 9.73 -5.41
CA ALA A 381 7.39 8.95 -4.86
C ALA A 381 8.75 9.64 -5.00
N SER A 382 9.04 10.19 -6.18
CA SER A 382 10.28 10.92 -6.43
C SER A 382 10.38 12.20 -5.60
N LEU A 383 9.27 12.94 -5.44
CA LEU A 383 9.20 14.12 -4.56
C LEU A 383 9.42 13.74 -3.10
N ARG A 384 8.79 12.67 -2.62
CA ARG A 384 9.01 12.14 -1.26
C ARG A 384 10.45 11.71 -1.05
N GLY A 385 11.06 11.09 -2.06
CA GLY A 385 12.48 10.72 -2.04
C GLY A 385 13.43 11.91 -1.91
N MET A 386 12.99 13.10 -2.32
CA MET A 386 13.72 14.37 -2.10
C MET A 386 13.30 15.10 -0.79
N GLY A 387 12.57 14.44 0.10
CA GLY A 387 12.09 14.99 1.37
C GLY A 387 10.83 15.88 1.27
N ARG A 388 10.17 15.89 0.10
CA ARG A 388 8.96 16.69 -0.13
C ARG A 388 7.74 15.79 -0.25
N SER A 389 6.92 15.77 0.80
CA SER A 389 5.74 14.90 0.86
C SER A 389 4.42 15.66 0.89
N LEU A 390 4.42 16.92 1.33
CA LEU A 390 3.20 17.70 1.45
C LEU A 390 2.60 18.04 0.08
N GLU A 391 3.44 18.53 -0.84
CA GLU A 391 2.97 18.92 -2.17
C GLU A 391 2.33 17.73 -2.92
N PRO A 392 2.99 16.55 -3.04
CA PRO A 392 2.35 15.41 -3.70
C PRO A 392 1.06 14.97 -2.98
N ALA A 393 1.01 14.99 -1.66
CA ALA A 393 -0.21 14.62 -0.93
C ALA A 393 -1.37 15.56 -1.27
N VAL A 394 -1.14 16.88 -1.24
CA VAL A 394 -2.17 17.88 -1.56
C VAL A 394 -2.65 17.72 -3.01
N PHE A 395 -1.74 17.65 -3.98
CA PHE A 395 -2.13 17.55 -5.40
C PHE A 395 -2.82 16.22 -5.72
N THR A 396 -2.41 15.13 -5.07
CA THR A 396 -3.11 13.84 -5.24
C THR A 396 -4.51 13.90 -4.63
N ILE A 397 -4.70 14.47 -3.43
CA ILE A 397 -6.02 14.63 -2.83
C ILE A 397 -6.91 15.51 -3.72
N LEU A 398 -6.41 16.64 -4.22
CA LEU A 398 -7.16 17.51 -5.12
C LEU A 398 -7.54 16.78 -6.41
N GLY A 399 -6.62 16.02 -7.00
CA GLY A 399 -6.84 15.33 -8.28
C GLY A 399 -7.68 14.07 -8.16
N THR A 400 -7.53 13.28 -7.10
CA THR A 400 -8.27 12.01 -6.99
C THR A 400 -9.53 12.12 -6.14
N VAL A 401 -9.62 13.04 -5.18
CA VAL A 401 -10.81 13.18 -4.34
C VAL A 401 -11.68 14.33 -4.81
N VAL A 402 -11.15 15.55 -4.77
CA VAL A 402 -11.94 16.75 -5.10
C VAL A 402 -12.39 16.70 -6.57
N PHE A 403 -11.52 16.35 -7.49
CA PHE A 403 -11.86 16.19 -8.91
C PHE A 403 -12.98 15.16 -9.12
N ARG A 404 -12.90 14.00 -8.46
CA ARG A 404 -13.93 12.94 -8.56
C ARG A 404 -15.27 13.39 -7.99
N LEU A 405 -15.28 14.13 -6.88
CA LEU A 405 -16.51 14.71 -6.33
C LEU A 405 -17.13 15.73 -7.30
N ILE A 406 -16.31 16.59 -7.91
CA ILE A 406 -16.78 17.54 -8.94
C ILE A 406 -17.36 16.78 -10.13
N TRP A 407 -16.66 15.74 -10.62
CA TRP A 407 -17.14 14.89 -11.72
C TRP A 407 -18.50 14.28 -11.41
N MET A 408 -18.66 13.70 -10.22
CA MET A 408 -19.93 13.12 -9.75
C MET A 408 -21.04 14.16 -9.69
N ALA A 409 -20.74 15.38 -9.24
CA ALA A 409 -21.72 16.45 -9.10
C ALA A 409 -22.10 17.15 -10.43
N THR A 410 -21.25 17.01 -11.46
CA THR A 410 -21.41 17.72 -12.75
C THR A 410 -21.55 16.75 -13.93
N VAL A 411 -20.47 16.19 -14.39
CA VAL A 411 -20.40 15.34 -15.62
C VAL A 411 -21.31 14.14 -15.49
N PHE A 412 -21.24 13.41 -14.38
CA PHE A 412 -22.08 12.22 -14.17
C PHE A 412 -23.57 12.56 -14.07
N ARG A 413 -23.94 13.71 -13.53
CA ARG A 413 -25.34 14.16 -13.53
C ARG A 413 -25.88 14.51 -14.92
N LEU A 414 -25.01 15.03 -15.80
CA LEU A 414 -25.39 15.34 -17.19
C LEU A 414 -25.47 14.09 -18.06
N PHE A 415 -24.60 13.11 -17.80
CA PHE A 415 -24.49 11.86 -18.56
C PHE A 415 -24.47 10.66 -17.60
N PRO A 416 -25.65 10.24 -17.06
CA PRO A 416 -25.73 9.20 -16.02
C PRO A 416 -25.61 7.79 -16.61
N THR A 417 -24.48 7.48 -17.25
CA THR A 417 -24.15 6.15 -17.75
C THR A 417 -23.03 5.51 -16.95
N TYR A 418 -22.99 4.17 -16.94
CA TYR A 418 -21.97 3.45 -16.22
C TYR A 418 -20.56 3.73 -16.76
N GLU A 419 -20.43 3.82 -18.07
CA GLU A 419 -19.18 4.15 -18.76
C GLU A 419 -18.68 5.55 -18.38
N MET A 420 -19.57 6.54 -18.31
CA MET A 420 -19.22 7.91 -17.90
C MET A 420 -18.80 7.96 -16.43
N LEU A 421 -19.40 7.12 -15.58
CA LEU A 421 -18.96 6.96 -14.20
C LEU A 421 -17.54 6.37 -14.15
N MET A 422 -17.23 5.33 -14.93
CA MET A 422 -15.88 4.72 -14.96
C MET A 422 -14.82 5.68 -15.52
N ASN A 423 -15.16 6.53 -16.48
CA ASN A 423 -14.24 7.51 -17.06
C ASN A 423 -13.70 8.55 -16.05
N VAL A 424 -14.30 8.65 -14.87
CA VAL A 424 -13.76 9.50 -13.78
C VAL A 424 -12.35 9.08 -13.35
N TYR A 425 -12.03 7.77 -13.42
CA TYR A 425 -10.73 7.25 -13.02
C TYR A 425 -9.61 7.78 -13.92
N PRO A 426 -9.58 7.47 -15.23
CA PRO A 426 -8.53 7.96 -16.11
C PRO A 426 -8.48 9.49 -16.20
N ALA A 427 -9.62 10.18 -16.18
CA ALA A 427 -9.66 11.64 -16.17
C ALA A 427 -8.96 12.22 -14.92
N SER A 428 -9.23 11.64 -13.74
CA SER A 428 -8.57 12.04 -12.49
C SER A 428 -7.08 11.75 -12.48
N TRP A 429 -6.63 10.64 -13.08
CA TRP A 429 -5.22 10.28 -13.19
C TRP A 429 -4.44 11.22 -14.10
N ILE A 430 -5.00 11.56 -15.27
CA ILE A 430 -4.40 12.54 -16.19
C ILE A 430 -4.26 13.90 -15.50
N PHE A 431 -5.30 14.38 -14.85
CA PHE A 431 -5.27 15.67 -14.15
C PHE A 431 -4.21 15.66 -13.04
N THR A 432 -4.18 14.62 -12.21
CA THR A 432 -3.25 14.49 -11.08
C THR A 432 -1.81 14.39 -11.57
N GLY A 433 -1.55 13.52 -12.57
CA GLY A 433 -0.22 13.34 -13.17
C GLY A 433 0.29 14.64 -13.79
N ALA A 434 -0.54 15.33 -14.59
CA ALA A 434 -0.12 16.61 -15.19
C ALA A 434 0.25 17.66 -14.13
N ALA A 435 -0.55 17.76 -13.05
CA ALA A 435 -0.28 18.69 -11.96
C ALA A 435 1.02 18.35 -11.22
N LEU A 436 1.23 17.07 -10.87
CA LEU A 436 2.42 16.62 -10.18
C LEU A 436 3.69 16.68 -11.04
N LEU A 437 3.58 16.44 -12.33
CA LEU A 437 4.71 16.61 -13.26
C LEU A 437 5.22 18.06 -13.24
N ILE A 438 4.30 19.03 -13.23
CA ILE A 438 4.68 20.45 -13.11
C ILE A 438 5.41 20.71 -11.80
N VAL A 439 4.92 20.16 -10.69
CA VAL A 439 5.57 20.30 -9.36
C VAL A 439 6.96 19.66 -9.39
N TYR A 440 7.07 18.42 -9.91
CA TYR A 440 8.33 17.71 -10.02
C TYR A 440 9.36 18.47 -10.84
N VAL A 441 8.98 18.94 -12.03
CA VAL A 441 9.87 19.69 -12.92
C VAL A 441 10.33 21.00 -12.27
N ARG A 442 9.42 21.73 -11.61
CA ARG A 442 9.78 22.96 -10.88
C ARG A 442 10.77 22.68 -9.76
N GLN A 443 10.53 21.61 -8.99
CA GLN A 443 11.42 21.20 -7.90
C GLN A 443 12.80 20.82 -8.43
N MET A 444 12.87 20.01 -9.48
CA MET A 444 14.13 19.59 -10.08
C MET A 444 14.95 20.76 -10.65
N ARG A 445 14.28 21.79 -11.20
CA ARG A 445 14.95 23.02 -11.65
C ARG A 445 15.51 23.84 -10.49
N ARG A 446 14.76 23.94 -9.38
CA ARG A 446 15.21 24.64 -8.16
C ARG A 446 16.43 23.97 -7.55
N THR A 447 16.34 22.64 -7.36
CA THR A 447 17.45 21.85 -6.79
C THR A 447 18.71 21.91 -7.66
N ALA A 448 18.57 21.85 -9.00
CA ALA A 448 19.71 21.95 -9.90
C ALA A 448 20.37 23.36 -9.95
N ARG A 449 19.72 24.39 -9.42
CA ARG A 449 20.29 25.74 -9.31
C ARG A 449 20.94 25.99 -7.95
N SER A 450 20.58 25.21 -6.93
CA SER A 450 21.11 25.34 -5.54
C SER A 450 22.34 24.48 -5.26
N MET A 451 22.68 23.57 -6.16
CA MET A 451 23.91 22.75 -6.17
C MET A 451 24.87 23.21 -7.30
#